data_a205612ae05d848eff6af45ef224c873
#
_entry.id   a205612ae05d848eff6af45ef224c873
#
_cell.length_a   1.000
_cell.length_b   1.000
_cell.length_c   1.000
_cell.angle_alpha   90.00
_cell.angle_beta   90.00
_cell.angle_gamma   90.00
#
_symmetry.space_group_name_H-M   'P 1'
#
loop_
_entity.id
_entity.type
_entity.pdbx_description
1 polymer ?
#
loop_
_entity_poly.entity_id
_entity_poly.type
_entity_poly.pdbx_seq_one_letter_code
_entity_poly.pdbx_strand_id
1 'polypeptide(L)'
;YLKLNEGVGSNPTKLDSVFSSYKGYKTDLSVFDAASNPIWFQLEDVIDGWQEIFPEFKSGTSFTDSDTNVTTYSDFGAGVMFVPSGLAYFNTSTTSIGSYTPIIFSFKLMKLKYNDQDGDKILSKDEYGGPITATSTALDSDGDGKPDYADFDDDNDGKYTKNELSDVLPVITKTNGYYDFNDIPDCNGVRPAVGKRKHLNAACH
;
A
#
# COMPACT_ATOMS: atom_id res chain seq x y z
N TYR A 1 -14.10 10.09 10.01
CA TYR A 1 -13.17 9.55 11.01
C TYR A 1 -12.76 10.59 12.04
N LEU A 2 -12.22 10.13 13.15
CA LEU A 2 -11.61 10.96 14.18
C LEU A 2 -10.12 10.63 14.28
N LYS A 3 -9.25 11.61 14.13
CA LYS A 3 -7.81 11.48 14.28
C LYS A 3 -7.44 11.76 15.75
N LEU A 4 -7.03 10.73 16.49
CA LEU A 4 -6.58 10.85 17.87
C LEU A 4 -5.08 11.15 17.96
N ASN A 5 -4.29 10.54 17.06
CA ASN A 5 -2.88 10.81 16.84
C ASN A 5 -2.58 10.60 15.36
N GLU A 6 -1.84 11.52 14.74
CA GLU A 6 -1.48 11.43 13.33
C GLU A 6 -0.43 10.35 13.06
N GLY A 7 0.48 10.13 13.99
CA GLY A 7 1.72 9.37 13.81
C GLY A 7 2.88 10.24 13.32
N VAL A 8 4.10 9.72 13.40
CA VAL A 8 5.33 10.46 13.04
C VAL A 8 6.07 9.88 11.84
N GLY A 9 5.72 8.67 11.41
CA GLY A 9 6.33 7.99 10.27
C GLY A 9 5.74 8.42 8.93
N SER A 10 5.57 7.48 8.02
CA SER A 10 5.02 7.70 6.68
C SER A 10 3.58 7.22 6.57
N ASN A 11 2.86 7.77 5.59
CA ASN A 11 1.52 7.33 5.23
C ASN A 11 1.59 6.10 4.33
N PRO A 12 0.76 5.07 4.54
CA PRO A 12 0.55 4.02 3.56
C PRO A 12 -0.25 4.54 2.37
N THR A 13 -0.21 3.79 1.29
CA THR A 13 -1.21 3.84 0.22
C THR A 13 -2.12 2.61 0.34
N LYS A 14 -3.20 2.55 -0.42
CA LYS A 14 -4.08 1.36 -0.45
C LYS A 14 -3.39 0.09 -0.97
N LEU A 15 -2.23 0.24 -1.65
CA LEU A 15 -1.42 -0.87 -2.16
C LEU A 15 -0.46 -1.46 -1.13
N ASP A 16 -0.34 -0.84 0.05
CA ASP A 16 0.66 -1.17 1.04
C ASP A 16 0.15 -2.07 2.14
N SER A 17 1.07 -2.62 2.93
CA SER A 17 0.75 -3.40 4.12
C SER A 17 0.91 -2.56 5.38
N VAL A 18 0.00 -2.73 6.34
CA VAL A 18 0.00 -2.02 7.62
C VAL A 18 0.05 -3.01 8.78
N PHE A 19 0.84 -2.71 9.80
CA PHE A 19 0.91 -3.44 11.04
C PHE A 19 0.08 -2.70 12.09
N SER A 20 -1.12 -3.23 12.38
CA SER A 20 -2.14 -2.53 13.14
C SER A 20 -2.80 -3.42 14.18
N SER A 21 -3.13 -2.83 15.32
CA SER A 21 -4.12 -3.38 16.25
C SER A 21 -5.44 -2.63 16.08
N TYR A 22 -6.55 -3.32 16.28
CA TYR A 22 -7.88 -2.73 16.11
C TYR A 22 -8.94 -3.36 17.00
N LYS A 23 -10.07 -2.68 17.10
CA LYS A 23 -11.28 -3.18 17.68
C LYS A 23 -12.48 -2.69 16.88
N GLY A 24 -13.30 -3.64 16.40
CA GLY A 24 -14.49 -3.39 15.61
C GLY A 24 -15.75 -3.43 16.46
N TYR A 25 -16.63 -2.45 16.25
CA TYR A 25 -17.87 -2.30 16.98
C TYR A 25 -19.05 -2.16 16.02
N LYS A 26 -20.20 -2.67 16.44
CA LYS A 26 -21.49 -2.32 15.85
C LYS A 26 -21.95 -0.94 16.36
N THR A 27 -23.02 -0.43 15.79
CA THR A 27 -23.60 0.86 16.22
C THR A 27 -24.16 0.86 17.64
N ASP A 28 -24.47 -0.32 18.19
CA ASP A 28 -24.85 -0.50 19.60
C ASP A 28 -23.63 -0.63 20.53
N LEU A 29 -22.44 -0.42 20.01
CA LEU A 29 -21.14 -0.52 20.68
C LEU A 29 -20.75 -1.96 21.11
N SER A 30 -21.50 -2.97 20.72
CA SER A 30 -21.08 -4.35 20.90
C SER A 30 -19.88 -4.66 19.99
N VAL A 31 -18.88 -5.36 20.53
CA VAL A 31 -17.68 -5.75 19.81
C VAL A 31 -17.99 -6.96 18.93
N PHE A 32 -17.61 -6.89 17.65
CA PHE A 32 -17.78 -8.02 16.75
C PHE A 32 -16.44 -8.66 16.33
N ASP A 33 -15.33 -7.90 16.42
CA ASP A 33 -14.01 -8.39 16.07
C ASP A 33 -12.91 -7.55 16.74
N ALA A 34 -11.74 -8.12 17.01
CA ALA A 34 -10.61 -7.39 17.58
C ALA A 34 -9.28 -8.13 17.40
N ALA A 35 -8.22 -7.38 17.16
CA ALA A 35 -6.84 -7.81 17.28
C ALA A 35 -6.10 -6.88 18.24
N SER A 36 -6.00 -7.29 19.50
CA SER A 36 -5.29 -6.51 20.54
C SER A 36 -3.79 -6.51 20.33
N ASN A 37 -3.21 -7.62 19.86
CA ASN A 37 -1.85 -7.67 19.35
C ASN A 37 -1.86 -7.23 17.90
N PRO A 38 -0.95 -6.32 17.49
CA PRO A 38 -0.92 -5.87 16.11
C PRO A 38 -0.57 -7.02 15.15
N ILE A 39 -1.24 -7.04 14.01
CA ILE A 39 -1.03 -7.99 12.92
C ILE A 39 -0.88 -7.24 11.59
N TRP A 40 -0.29 -7.88 10.60
CA TRP A 40 -0.16 -7.32 9.26
C TRP A 40 -1.44 -7.49 8.47
N PHE A 41 -1.83 -6.42 7.78
CA PHE A 41 -2.90 -6.41 6.78
C PHE A 41 -2.34 -5.85 5.49
N GLN A 42 -2.63 -6.48 4.38
CA GLN A 42 -2.51 -5.89 3.06
C GLN A 42 -3.78 -5.06 2.83
N LEU A 43 -3.65 -3.76 2.55
CA LEU A 43 -4.81 -2.87 2.49
C LEU A 43 -5.75 -3.19 1.33
N GLU A 44 -5.25 -3.76 0.24
CA GLU A 44 -6.10 -4.22 -0.87
C GLU A 44 -7.03 -5.38 -0.50
N ASP A 45 -6.67 -6.18 0.50
CA ASP A 45 -7.44 -7.37 0.92
C ASP A 45 -8.48 -7.08 2.00
N VAL A 46 -8.55 -5.83 2.48
CA VAL A 46 -9.51 -5.43 3.52
C VAL A 46 -10.64 -4.58 2.94
N ILE A 47 -11.65 -4.30 3.75
CA ILE A 47 -12.81 -3.50 3.35
C ILE A 47 -12.41 -2.09 2.88
N ASP A 48 -13.13 -1.53 1.93
CA ASP A 48 -12.83 -0.23 1.30
C ASP A 48 -12.66 0.90 2.33
N GLY A 49 -13.43 0.88 3.41
CA GLY A 49 -13.30 1.87 4.48
C GLY A 49 -11.92 1.91 5.14
N TRP A 50 -11.21 0.79 5.20
CA TRP A 50 -9.83 0.74 5.68
C TRP A 50 -8.86 1.27 4.63
N GLN A 51 -9.06 0.90 3.36
CA GLN A 51 -8.24 1.38 2.24
C GLN A 51 -8.27 2.91 2.11
N GLU A 52 -9.42 3.53 2.42
CA GLU A 52 -9.61 4.98 2.37
C GLU A 52 -9.06 5.70 3.61
N ILE A 53 -9.11 5.09 4.78
CA ILE A 53 -8.82 5.80 6.03
C ILE A 53 -7.38 5.61 6.50
N PHE A 54 -6.77 4.43 6.31
CA PHE A 54 -5.38 4.22 6.73
C PHE A 54 -4.39 5.19 6.07
N PRO A 55 -4.52 5.58 4.78
CA PRO A 55 -3.67 6.58 4.14
C PRO A 55 -3.67 7.97 4.80
N GLU A 56 -4.69 8.29 5.58
CA GLU A 56 -4.80 9.54 6.32
C GLU A 56 -3.94 9.59 7.60
N PHE A 57 -3.33 8.46 7.97
CA PHE A 57 -2.53 8.31 9.16
C PHE A 57 -1.10 7.91 8.82
N LYS A 58 -0.17 8.27 9.68
CA LYS A 58 1.24 7.88 9.58
C LYS A 58 1.53 6.70 10.52
N SER A 59 2.48 5.88 10.14
CA SER A 59 3.03 4.86 11.03
C SER A 59 3.74 5.49 12.24
N GLY A 60 4.11 4.67 13.21
CA GLY A 60 4.90 5.08 14.37
C GLY A 60 6.38 4.77 14.23
N THR A 61 7.05 4.82 15.35
CA THR A 61 8.41 4.35 15.56
C THR A 61 8.41 3.02 16.30
N SER A 62 9.51 2.26 16.21
CA SER A 62 9.69 1.03 16.97
C SER A 62 11.10 0.94 17.50
N PHE A 63 11.22 0.43 18.71
CA PHE A 63 12.47 0.11 19.36
C PHE A 63 12.46 -1.36 19.79
N THR A 64 13.50 -2.10 19.43
CA THR A 64 13.68 -3.49 19.89
C THR A 64 14.82 -3.51 20.89
N ASP A 65 14.49 -3.90 22.11
CA ASP A 65 15.46 -4.10 23.18
C ASP A 65 16.34 -5.30 22.84
N SER A 66 17.65 -5.11 22.84
CA SER A 66 18.62 -6.14 22.45
C SER A 66 18.74 -7.29 23.46
N ASP A 67 18.43 -7.04 24.72
CA ASP A 67 18.62 -8.03 25.79
C ASP A 67 17.38 -8.91 25.93
N THR A 68 16.20 -8.35 25.76
CA THR A 68 14.92 -9.04 25.90
C THR A 68 14.29 -9.46 24.57
N ASN A 69 14.79 -8.93 23.46
CA ASN A 69 14.24 -9.07 22.11
C ASN A 69 12.74 -8.63 22.01
N VAL A 70 12.32 -7.74 22.91
CA VAL A 70 10.97 -7.19 22.92
C VAL A 70 10.94 -5.92 22.09
N THR A 71 10.00 -5.86 21.14
CA THR A 71 9.76 -4.65 20.33
C THR A 71 8.63 -3.83 20.93
N THR A 72 8.91 -2.55 21.20
CA THR A 72 7.93 -1.55 21.62
C THR A 72 7.63 -0.58 20.48
N TYR A 73 6.42 -0.05 20.47
CA TYR A 73 5.95 0.89 19.45
C TYR A 73 5.51 2.19 20.13
N SER A 74 5.89 3.33 19.55
CA SER A 74 5.51 4.67 20.03
C SER A 74 5.13 5.58 18.87
N ASP A 75 4.49 6.69 19.20
CA ASP A 75 4.15 7.79 18.29
C ASP A 75 3.41 7.36 17.01
N PHE A 76 2.65 6.27 17.10
CA PHE A 76 1.90 5.68 16.00
C PHE A 76 0.61 6.43 15.72
N GLY A 77 0.14 6.37 14.48
CA GLY A 77 -1.17 6.85 14.08
C GLY A 77 -2.29 6.11 14.83
N ALA A 78 -3.26 6.83 15.34
CA ALA A 78 -4.39 6.25 16.06
C ALA A 78 -5.68 7.03 15.76
N GLY A 79 -6.76 6.29 15.55
CA GLY A 79 -8.03 6.91 15.21
C GLY A 79 -9.24 6.02 15.43
N VAL A 80 -10.39 6.63 15.13
CA VAL A 80 -11.68 5.94 15.06
C VAL A 80 -12.27 6.22 13.70
N MET A 81 -12.67 5.20 12.97
CA MET A 81 -13.38 5.32 11.70
C MET A 81 -14.81 4.83 11.82
N PHE A 82 -15.72 5.55 11.18
CA PHE A 82 -17.13 5.20 11.05
C PHE A 82 -17.34 4.79 9.60
N VAL A 83 -17.55 3.50 9.38
CA VAL A 83 -17.61 2.92 8.04
C VAL A 83 -19.07 2.65 7.68
N PRO A 84 -19.62 3.37 6.70
CA PRO A 84 -20.95 3.06 6.18
C PRO A 84 -20.94 1.67 5.53
N SER A 85 -22.10 1.03 5.49
CA SER A 85 -22.20 -0.35 4.97
C SER A 85 -21.66 -0.52 3.55
N GLY A 86 -21.78 0.49 2.69
CA GLY A 86 -21.26 0.46 1.32
C GLY A 86 -19.73 0.41 1.19
N LEU A 87 -19.00 0.81 2.23
CA LEU A 87 -17.53 0.69 2.32
C LEU A 87 -17.11 -0.43 3.29
N ALA A 88 -18.04 -1.27 3.70
CA ALA A 88 -17.86 -2.43 4.58
C ALA A 88 -18.35 -3.70 3.88
N TYR A 89 -19.35 -4.39 4.46
CA TYR A 89 -19.84 -5.67 3.95
C TYR A 89 -21.06 -5.53 3.04
N PHE A 90 -21.59 -4.31 2.89
CA PHE A 90 -22.75 -3.95 2.07
C PHE A 90 -23.95 -4.88 2.31
N ASN A 91 -24.39 -5.62 1.27
CA ASN A 91 -25.54 -6.53 1.31
C ASN A 91 -25.18 -7.94 1.85
N THR A 92 -23.89 -8.21 2.08
CA THR A 92 -23.43 -9.48 2.62
C THR A 92 -23.59 -9.49 4.14
N SER A 93 -24.17 -10.54 4.69
CA SER A 93 -24.17 -10.79 6.12
C SER A 93 -23.03 -11.72 6.51
N THR A 94 -22.37 -11.43 7.62
CA THR A 94 -21.43 -12.33 8.28
C THR A 94 -22.08 -12.95 9.52
N THR A 95 -21.38 -13.84 10.21
CA THR A 95 -21.87 -14.43 11.47
C THR A 95 -22.18 -13.36 12.54
N SER A 96 -21.47 -12.22 12.48
CA SER A 96 -21.54 -11.18 13.53
C SER A 96 -22.16 -9.87 13.07
N ILE A 97 -22.22 -9.63 11.75
CA ILE A 97 -22.69 -8.36 11.16
C ILE A 97 -23.79 -8.67 10.16
N GLY A 98 -24.95 -8.03 10.34
CA GLY A 98 -26.06 -8.14 9.39
C GLY A 98 -25.81 -7.36 8.10
N SER A 99 -26.60 -7.63 7.05
CA SER A 99 -26.57 -6.85 5.81
C SER A 99 -26.89 -5.37 6.08
N TYR A 100 -26.27 -4.48 5.30
CA TYR A 100 -26.45 -3.03 5.39
C TYR A 100 -26.10 -2.40 6.75
N THR A 101 -25.29 -3.09 7.55
CA THR A 101 -24.91 -2.60 8.89
C THR A 101 -23.68 -1.72 8.81
N PRO A 102 -23.74 -0.45 9.23
CA PRO A 102 -22.55 0.38 9.43
C PRO A 102 -21.76 -0.11 10.64
N ILE A 103 -20.44 0.05 10.59
CA ILE A 103 -19.54 -0.44 11.64
C ILE A 103 -18.54 0.65 12.03
N ILE A 104 -17.93 0.47 13.20
CA ILE A 104 -16.97 1.42 13.75
C ILE A 104 -15.69 0.65 14.09
N PHE A 105 -14.53 1.20 13.78
CA PHE A 105 -13.25 0.68 14.22
C PHE A 105 -12.48 1.73 15.00
N SER A 106 -11.91 1.33 16.14
CA SER A 106 -10.76 2.01 16.70
C SER A 106 -9.50 1.26 16.30
N PHE A 107 -8.43 1.97 15.92
CA PHE A 107 -7.21 1.33 15.43
C PHE A 107 -5.96 2.10 15.83
N LYS A 108 -4.81 1.41 15.73
CA LYS A 108 -3.48 1.95 15.94
C LYS A 108 -2.57 1.43 14.83
N LEU A 109 -1.96 2.33 14.06
CA LEU A 109 -1.05 2.02 12.95
C LEU A 109 0.40 2.06 13.44
N MET A 110 0.97 0.90 13.80
CA MET A 110 2.33 0.81 14.35
C MET A 110 3.39 0.90 13.29
N LYS A 111 3.27 0.10 12.22
CA LYS A 111 4.26 0.04 11.14
C LYS A 111 3.58 0.07 9.77
N LEU A 112 4.38 0.43 8.79
CA LEU A 112 4.08 0.41 7.37
C LEU A 112 5.14 -0.43 6.64
N LYS A 113 4.72 -1.17 5.63
CA LYS A 113 5.58 -1.80 4.64
C LYS A 113 5.05 -1.41 3.26
N TYR A 114 5.87 -0.71 2.47
CA TYR A 114 5.60 -0.50 1.07
C TYR A 114 5.71 -1.83 0.32
N ASN A 115 4.73 -2.13 -0.52
CA ASN A 115 4.69 -3.36 -1.28
C ASN A 115 5.32 -3.19 -2.67
N ASP A 116 5.77 -4.30 -3.22
CA ASP A 116 6.25 -4.55 -4.56
C ASP A 116 5.55 -5.87 -4.95
N GLN A 117 4.43 -5.76 -5.67
CA GLN A 117 3.48 -6.88 -5.80
C GLN A 117 3.91 -7.89 -6.86
N ASP A 118 4.56 -7.45 -7.94
CA ASP A 118 5.09 -8.32 -8.99
C ASP A 118 6.56 -8.72 -8.76
N GLY A 119 7.26 -8.05 -7.83
CA GLY A 119 8.61 -8.43 -7.41
C GLY A 119 9.72 -7.96 -8.37
N ASP A 120 9.47 -6.91 -9.13
CA ASP A 120 10.41 -6.33 -10.10
C ASP A 120 11.43 -5.39 -9.48
N LYS A 121 11.23 -4.99 -8.21
CA LYS A 121 12.01 -4.06 -7.41
C LYS A 121 11.65 -2.59 -7.59
N ILE A 122 10.54 -2.28 -8.21
CA ILE A 122 9.89 -0.99 -8.09
C ILE A 122 8.81 -1.10 -6.99
N LEU A 123 8.52 -0.04 -6.29
CA LEU A 123 7.43 -0.04 -5.32
C LEU A 123 6.10 0.18 -6.04
N SER A 124 5.10 -0.64 -5.78
CA SER A 124 3.78 -0.58 -6.42
C SER A 124 3.14 0.82 -6.40
N LYS A 125 3.40 1.60 -5.35
CA LYS A 125 2.93 3.01 -5.28
C LYS A 125 3.57 3.93 -6.31
N ASP A 126 4.80 3.62 -6.75
CA ASP A 126 5.57 4.43 -7.70
C ASP A 126 5.16 4.11 -9.15
N GLU A 127 4.65 2.91 -9.40
CA GLU A 127 4.14 2.42 -10.69
C GLU A 127 2.67 2.78 -10.95
N TYR A 128 1.97 3.25 -9.93
CA TYR A 128 0.54 3.58 -10.07
C TYR A 128 0.25 4.67 -11.10
N GLY A 129 1.25 5.44 -11.48
CA GLY A 129 1.15 6.47 -12.52
C GLY A 129 0.55 7.81 -12.07
N GLY A 130 0.27 8.00 -10.79
CA GLY A 130 -0.29 9.23 -10.25
C GLY A 130 -0.75 9.12 -8.81
N PRO A 131 -1.49 10.10 -8.29
CA PRO A 131 -2.03 10.03 -6.94
C PRO A 131 -2.97 8.84 -6.76
N ILE A 132 -2.76 8.05 -5.73
CA ILE A 132 -3.60 6.89 -5.39
C ILE A 132 -4.80 7.40 -4.58
N THR A 133 -5.97 7.42 -5.20
CA THR A 133 -7.24 7.85 -4.60
C THR A 133 -8.33 6.81 -4.83
N ALA A 134 -9.49 6.99 -4.20
CA ALA A 134 -10.65 6.13 -4.39
C ALA A 134 -11.12 6.02 -5.86
N THR A 135 -10.88 7.07 -6.65
CA THR A 135 -11.39 7.18 -8.03
C THR A 135 -10.28 7.17 -9.09
N SER A 136 -9.00 7.10 -8.69
CA SER A 136 -7.90 7.04 -9.63
C SER A 136 -7.79 5.63 -10.24
N THR A 137 -7.39 5.59 -11.51
CA THR A 137 -7.08 4.36 -12.22
C THR A 137 -5.56 4.18 -12.22
N ALA A 138 -5.11 2.96 -11.96
CA ALA A 138 -3.71 2.61 -12.06
C ALA A 138 -3.23 2.67 -13.51
N LEU A 139 -1.93 2.91 -13.67
CA LEU A 139 -1.28 2.84 -14.98
C LEU A 139 -1.30 1.39 -15.47
N ASP A 140 -1.56 1.23 -16.75
CA ASP A 140 -1.55 -0.02 -17.51
C ASP A 140 -0.90 0.37 -18.85
N SER A 141 0.41 0.13 -18.95
CA SER A 141 1.23 0.72 -20.00
C SER A 141 1.08 0.04 -21.35
N ASP A 142 0.78 -1.25 -21.38
CA ASP A 142 0.55 -2.05 -22.57
C ASP A 142 -0.94 -2.22 -22.93
N GLY A 143 -1.85 -1.96 -21.97
CA GLY A 143 -3.30 -2.01 -22.16
C GLY A 143 -3.87 -3.42 -22.11
N ASP A 144 -3.19 -4.38 -21.47
CA ASP A 144 -3.64 -5.78 -21.38
C ASP A 144 -4.70 -6.00 -20.29
N GLY A 145 -4.94 -5.00 -19.43
CA GLY A 145 -5.91 -5.01 -18.33
C GLY A 145 -5.30 -5.35 -16.97
N LYS A 146 -3.99 -5.57 -16.90
CA LYS A 146 -3.23 -5.62 -15.65
C LYS A 146 -2.53 -4.29 -15.43
N PRO A 147 -2.62 -3.71 -14.25
CA PRO A 147 -1.86 -2.50 -13.96
C PRO A 147 -0.37 -2.81 -13.75
N ASP A 148 0.50 -1.88 -14.17
CA ASP A 148 1.95 -2.01 -14.11
C ASP A 148 2.45 -2.52 -12.75
N TYR A 149 1.91 -2.02 -11.64
CA TYR A 149 2.30 -2.43 -10.29
C TYR A 149 2.04 -3.92 -9.95
N ALA A 150 1.36 -4.64 -10.82
CA ALA A 150 1.00 -6.06 -10.65
C ALA A 150 1.33 -6.87 -11.92
N ASP A 151 2.01 -6.26 -12.89
CA ASP A 151 2.49 -6.92 -14.10
C ASP A 151 3.99 -7.21 -14.03
N PHE A 152 4.43 -8.31 -14.61
CA PHE A 152 5.85 -8.67 -14.70
C PHE A 152 6.53 -8.09 -15.95
N ASP A 153 5.74 -7.64 -16.94
CA ASP A 153 6.19 -7.23 -18.28
C ASP A 153 5.34 -6.01 -18.72
N ASP A 154 5.63 -4.85 -18.10
CA ASP A 154 4.80 -3.63 -18.15
C ASP A 154 4.53 -3.09 -19.55
N ASP A 155 5.36 -3.42 -20.53
CA ASP A 155 5.23 -2.96 -21.89
C ASP A 155 4.98 -4.09 -22.92
N ASN A 156 4.91 -5.34 -22.43
CA ASN A 156 4.60 -6.55 -23.17
C ASN A 156 5.53 -6.79 -24.38
N ASP A 157 6.83 -6.49 -24.20
CA ASP A 157 7.85 -6.73 -25.22
C ASP A 157 8.42 -8.16 -25.16
N GLY A 158 8.03 -8.94 -24.12
CA GLY A 158 8.48 -10.29 -23.85
C GLY A 158 9.71 -10.37 -22.95
N LYS A 159 10.17 -9.25 -22.40
CA LYS A 159 11.25 -9.18 -21.43
C LYS A 159 10.73 -8.58 -20.11
N TYR A 160 10.74 -9.37 -19.06
CA TYR A 160 10.24 -8.90 -17.75
C TYR A 160 10.93 -7.62 -17.28
N THR A 161 10.15 -6.67 -16.77
CA THR A 161 10.58 -5.38 -16.21
C THR A 161 11.80 -5.51 -15.30
N LYS A 162 11.79 -6.50 -14.39
CA LYS A 162 12.92 -6.82 -13.52
C LYS A 162 14.24 -7.06 -14.27
N ASN A 163 14.19 -7.74 -15.42
CA ASN A 163 15.38 -8.04 -16.21
C ASN A 163 15.86 -6.82 -16.97
N GLU A 164 14.94 -6.03 -17.52
CA GLU A 164 15.27 -4.78 -18.18
C GLU A 164 16.00 -3.81 -17.27
N LEU A 165 15.49 -3.64 -16.03
CA LEU A 165 16.07 -2.75 -15.04
C LEU A 165 17.43 -3.23 -14.53
N SER A 166 17.65 -4.54 -14.46
CA SER A 166 18.93 -5.12 -14.06
C SER A 166 20.06 -4.86 -15.08
N ASP A 167 19.70 -4.70 -16.34
CA ASP A 167 20.64 -4.51 -17.46
C ASP A 167 20.99 -3.04 -17.73
N VAL A 168 20.34 -2.10 -17.01
CA VAL A 168 20.59 -0.66 -17.21
C VAL A 168 21.97 -0.25 -16.70
N LEU A 169 22.71 0.50 -17.52
CA LEU A 169 24.00 1.09 -17.18
C LEU A 169 23.99 2.63 -17.35
N PRO A 170 24.59 3.38 -16.40
CA PRO A 170 25.06 2.95 -15.10
C PRO A 170 23.92 2.39 -14.25
N VAL A 171 24.24 1.51 -13.29
CA VAL A 171 23.24 0.84 -12.45
C VAL A 171 22.29 1.84 -11.78
N ILE A 172 20.99 1.53 -11.81
CA ILE A 172 19.94 2.35 -11.19
C ILE A 172 20.15 2.36 -9.67
N THR A 173 20.02 3.53 -9.06
CA THR A 173 20.12 3.67 -7.59
C THR A 173 19.03 2.83 -6.89
N LYS A 174 19.41 2.18 -5.79
CA LYS A 174 18.48 1.40 -4.96
C LYS A 174 18.45 1.96 -3.54
N THR A 175 17.23 2.15 -3.03
CA THR A 175 16.99 2.49 -1.63
C THR A 175 16.23 1.34 -0.96
N ASN A 176 16.77 0.80 0.13
CA ASN A 176 16.21 -0.35 0.83
C ASN A 176 15.95 -1.59 -0.06
N GLY A 177 16.72 -1.75 -1.14
CA GLY A 177 16.61 -2.87 -2.07
C GLY A 177 15.66 -2.64 -3.26
N TYR A 178 14.94 -1.52 -3.28
CA TYR A 178 14.07 -1.10 -4.37
C TYR A 178 14.74 -0.06 -5.25
N TYR A 179 14.44 -0.07 -6.54
CA TYR A 179 14.93 0.95 -7.48
C TYR A 179 14.35 2.32 -7.13
N ASP A 180 15.17 3.36 -7.25
CA ASP A 180 14.67 4.73 -7.25
C ASP A 180 13.95 4.98 -8.57
N PHE A 181 12.64 5.11 -8.53
CA PHE A 181 11.80 5.29 -9.71
C PHE A 181 12.22 6.49 -10.57
N ASN A 182 12.71 7.56 -9.94
CA ASN A 182 13.19 8.75 -10.67
C ASN A 182 14.56 8.53 -11.32
N ASP A 183 15.32 7.51 -10.92
CA ASP A 183 16.60 7.15 -11.52
C ASP A 183 16.47 6.16 -12.70
N ILE A 184 15.25 5.65 -12.98
CA ILE A 184 14.98 4.80 -14.14
C ILE A 184 15.03 5.66 -15.40
N PRO A 185 15.94 5.37 -16.38
CA PRO A 185 16.12 6.17 -17.57
C PRO A 185 14.98 5.97 -18.59
N ASP A 186 14.92 6.87 -19.56
CA ASP A 186 14.22 6.63 -20.83
C ASP A 186 15.07 5.77 -21.79
N CYS A 187 14.55 5.49 -22.99
CA CYS A 187 15.24 4.70 -24.01
C CYS A 187 16.57 5.28 -24.49
N ASN A 188 16.83 6.56 -24.26
CA ASN A 188 18.06 7.25 -24.61
C ASN A 188 19.06 7.31 -23.44
N GLY A 189 18.73 6.69 -22.30
CA GLY A 189 19.55 6.72 -21.10
C GLY A 189 19.48 8.03 -20.30
N VAL A 190 18.52 8.91 -20.59
CA VAL A 190 18.34 10.18 -19.87
C VAL A 190 17.70 9.94 -18.52
N ARG A 191 18.25 10.55 -17.44
CA ARG A 191 17.80 10.45 -16.06
C ARG A 191 17.63 11.82 -15.41
N PRO A 192 16.48 12.10 -14.74
CA PRO A 192 15.24 11.33 -14.80
C PRO A 192 14.71 11.24 -16.23
N ALA A 193 13.92 10.21 -16.52
CA ALA A 193 13.40 9.99 -17.86
C ALA A 193 12.60 11.19 -18.36
N VAL A 194 12.83 11.57 -19.62
CA VAL A 194 12.04 12.56 -20.34
C VAL A 194 11.10 11.81 -21.29
N GLY A 195 9.88 11.57 -20.88
CA GLY A 195 8.94 10.71 -21.59
C GLY A 195 8.73 9.35 -20.89
N LYS A 196 8.44 8.31 -21.67
CA LYS A 196 8.28 6.96 -21.11
C LYS A 196 9.62 6.43 -20.59
N ARG A 197 9.60 5.85 -19.38
CA ARG A 197 10.73 5.09 -18.83
C ARG A 197 10.99 3.84 -19.68
N LYS A 198 12.20 3.32 -19.59
CA LYS A 198 12.64 2.20 -20.42
C LYS A 198 11.70 0.99 -20.33
N HIS A 199 11.37 0.55 -19.12
CA HIS A 199 10.49 -0.59 -18.83
C HIS A 199 9.01 -0.37 -19.19
N LEU A 200 8.61 0.81 -19.60
CA LEU A 200 7.25 1.15 -20.03
C LEU A 200 7.14 1.34 -21.54
N ASN A 201 8.16 0.96 -22.32
CA ASN A 201 8.23 1.27 -23.72
C ASN A 201 8.80 0.12 -24.55
N ALA A 202 7.94 -0.71 -25.10
CA ALA A 202 8.26 -1.88 -25.92
C ALA A 202 9.21 -1.64 -27.10
N ALA A 203 9.51 -0.39 -27.45
CA ALA A 203 10.51 -0.05 -28.47
C ALA A 203 11.95 0.06 -27.92
N CYS A 204 12.12 -0.12 -26.62
CA CYS A 204 13.37 0.05 -25.87
C CYS A 204 14.06 -1.28 -25.60
N HIS A 205 14.58 -1.95 -26.58
CA HIS A 205 15.31 -3.22 -26.41
C HIS A 205 16.75 -3.06 -25.94
#